data_549ea02450097540311473f014743b0b
#
_entry.id   549ea02450097540311473f014743b0b
#
_cell.length_a   1.000
_cell.length_b   1.000
_cell.length_c   1.000
_cell.angle_alpha   90.00
_cell.angle_beta   90.00
_cell.angle_gamma   90.00
#
_symmetry.space_group_name_H-M   'P 1'
#
loop_
_entity.id
_entity.type
_entity.pdbx_description
1 polymer ?
#
loop_
_entity_poly.entity_id
_entity_poly.type
_entity_poly.pdbx_seq_one_letter_code
_entity_poly.pdbx_strand_id
1 'polypeptide(L)'
;MLGTAALPLSAQKATPPNIVLIMCDDMGFSDLGCYGSEIQTPHLDSLADAGVRFSQFKNTGRSCPSRASLLTGRYQHEVGMGWMTAVDEHRPGYRGQISKTYPTIAEILKANGYDTYMSGKWHVTVDGAFDGPNGSYPTQRGFDRYYGCLSGGGSYYKPTPLYNDLTPVTDLPDDYYYTTAISDSAVSFIRQQPTDAPMFLYVAYYAPHLPLQAPADRVEKCKTRYRVGYDVLRKQRFEKQKALGLVPAEMELPVYNREFGGKRPAWEELTDSQREQWIQDMATYAAMIEIMDDGVGQIVEAFREKGNLENTVFLFLSDNGATLEGGYLGQLMADLSNTPYRSYKKWVYQGGTSTPFIMTFGNTGKNVLKGQVCKQVAHIIDLLPTCMDLASASYPSDRFEHADLPGTSLLPAVKGGALQNRTLFFEHQSSCAVIADNWKLVRNDLNSPWELINLSTDPFETEDLSSRYPEKTRELEEMWNYWAETHRVLPLENKSWTERINYYKELNPDQSGREE
;
A
#
# COMPACT_ATOMS: atom_id res chain seq x y z
N MET A 1 52.18 41.83 15.19
CA MET A 1 51.39 41.02 14.26
C MET A 1 50.52 40.08 15.10
N LEU A 2 49.24 40.41 15.29
CA LEU A 2 48.28 39.57 15.99
C LEU A 2 47.60 38.70 14.94
N GLY A 3 47.91 37.40 14.95
CA GLY A 3 47.23 36.41 14.08
C GLY A 3 45.83 36.08 14.62
N THR A 4 44.81 36.50 13.90
CA THR A 4 43.44 36.04 14.14
C THR A 4 43.29 34.60 13.64
N ALA A 5 43.23 33.65 14.61
CA ALA A 5 42.85 32.27 14.30
C ALA A 5 41.37 32.25 13.97
N ALA A 6 41.04 31.97 12.72
CA ALA A 6 39.67 31.65 12.31
C ALA A 6 39.30 30.26 12.87
N LEU A 7 38.31 30.21 13.75
CA LEU A 7 37.68 28.96 14.17
C LEU A 7 37.02 28.31 12.95
N PRO A 8 37.16 27.01 12.74
CA PRO A 8 36.45 26.34 11.66
C PRO A 8 34.94 26.39 11.95
N LEU A 9 34.17 26.93 10.98
CA LEU A 9 32.71 26.75 10.99
C LEU A 9 32.45 25.24 10.97
N SER A 10 31.98 24.72 12.07
CA SER A 10 31.42 23.37 12.08
C SER A 10 30.26 23.36 11.07
N ALA A 11 30.37 22.55 10.03
CA ALA A 11 29.25 22.31 9.12
C ALA A 11 28.05 21.86 9.96
N GLN A 12 27.06 22.72 10.10
CA GLN A 12 25.83 22.41 10.82
C GLN A 12 25.22 21.19 10.14
N LYS A 13 25.16 20.05 10.84
CA LYS A 13 24.56 18.82 10.32
C LYS A 13 23.12 19.17 9.91
N ALA A 14 22.77 18.96 8.64
CA ALA A 14 21.44 19.26 8.17
C ALA A 14 20.42 18.48 9.04
N THR A 15 19.39 19.17 9.49
CA THR A 15 18.31 18.54 10.27
C THR A 15 17.64 17.45 9.42
N PRO A 16 17.52 16.23 9.91
CA PRO A 16 16.80 15.18 9.17
C PRO A 16 15.38 15.63 8.80
N PRO A 17 14.85 15.27 7.62
CA PRO A 17 13.53 15.69 7.19
C PRO A 17 12.42 15.03 8.01
N ASN A 18 11.26 15.66 8.12
CA ASN A 18 10.05 14.98 8.47
C ASN A 18 9.71 13.96 7.38
N ILE A 19 9.18 12.82 7.77
CA ILE A 19 8.76 11.75 6.86
C ILE A 19 7.27 11.49 7.07
N VAL A 20 6.46 11.77 6.06
CA VAL A 20 5.02 11.52 6.05
C VAL A 20 4.75 10.36 5.11
N LEU A 21 4.35 9.24 5.67
CA LEU A 21 4.00 8.02 4.94
C LEU A 21 2.48 7.91 4.89
N ILE A 22 1.90 8.04 3.70
CA ILE A 22 0.45 7.99 3.48
C ILE A 22 0.13 6.71 2.71
N MET A 23 -0.71 5.87 3.29
CA MET A 23 -1.19 4.64 2.65
C MET A 23 -2.70 4.66 2.59
N CYS A 24 -3.26 4.31 1.42
CA CYS A 24 -4.68 4.00 1.26
C CYS A 24 -4.91 2.50 1.12
N ASP A 25 -6.17 2.08 1.12
CA ASP A 25 -6.61 0.68 1.18
C ASP A 25 -7.48 0.34 -0.03
N ASP A 26 -7.09 -0.67 -0.81
CA ASP A 26 -7.81 -1.15 -2.01
C ASP A 26 -7.87 -0.17 -3.19
N MET A 27 -6.96 0.78 -3.32
CA MET A 27 -6.92 1.69 -4.47
C MET A 27 -6.18 1.05 -5.64
N GLY A 28 -6.82 1.04 -6.82
CA GLY A 28 -6.23 0.55 -8.06
C GLY A 28 -5.16 1.48 -8.65
N PHE A 29 -4.37 0.94 -9.58
CA PHE A 29 -3.25 1.64 -10.21
C PHE A 29 -3.66 2.94 -10.90
N SER A 30 -4.86 3.00 -11.49
CA SER A 30 -5.31 4.13 -12.30
C SER A 30 -6.21 5.12 -11.58
N ASP A 31 -6.38 5.07 -10.26
CA ASP A 31 -7.42 5.84 -9.56
C ASP A 31 -7.05 7.28 -9.17
N LEU A 32 -5.80 7.69 -9.37
CA LEU A 32 -5.37 9.08 -9.18
C LEU A 32 -5.36 9.85 -10.51
N GLY A 33 -5.62 11.16 -10.49
CA GLY A 33 -5.52 12.03 -11.66
C GLY A 33 -4.15 11.93 -12.33
N CYS A 34 -3.07 11.96 -11.54
CA CYS A 34 -1.69 11.80 -12.00
C CYS A 34 -1.34 10.36 -12.46
N TYR A 35 -2.25 9.39 -12.32
CA TYR A 35 -2.20 8.03 -12.89
C TYR A 35 -3.29 7.77 -13.93
N GLY A 36 -3.97 8.80 -14.41
CA GLY A 36 -4.88 8.76 -15.55
C GLY A 36 -6.37 8.82 -15.23
N SER A 37 -6.76 8.86 -13.96
CA SER A 37 -8.16 8.89 -13.54
C SER A 37 -8.92 10.16 -13.95
N GLU A 38 -10.24 10.04 -13.95
CA GLU A 38 -11.21 11.13 -13.90
C GLU A 38 -11.56 11.56 -12.47
N ILE A 39 -11.15 10.78 -11.45
CA ILE A 39 -11.31 11.13 -10.04
C ILE A 39 -10.46 12.36 -9.75
N GLN A 40 -11.01 13.32 -9.01
CA GLN A 40 -10.34 14.58 -8.72
C GLN A 40 -9.43 14.43 -7.49
N THR A 41 -8.12 14.40 -7.72
CA THR A 41 -7.10 14.26 -6.66
C THR A 41 -6.05 15.38 -6.73
N PRO A 42 -6.48 16.67 -6.68
CA PRO A 42 -5.57 17.78 -6.94
C PRO A 42 -4.39 17.90 -5.97
N HIS A 43 -4.56 17.45 -4.72
CA HIS A 43 -3.48 17.51 -3.73
C HIS A 43 -2.43 16.42 -3.96
N LEU A 44 -2.85 15.18 -4.25
CA LEU A 44 -1.94 14.09 -4.63
C LEU A 44 -1.31 14.35 -5.99
N ASP A 45 -2.05 14.91 -6.95
CA ASP A 45 -1.52 15.30 -8.26
C ASP A 45 -0.42 16.39 -8.10
N SER A 46 -0.63 17.36 -7.20
CA SER A 46 0.38 18.37 -6.88
C SER A 46 1.63 17.78 -6.22
N LEU A 47 1.47 16.80 -5.32
CA LEU A 47 2.61 16.08 -4.76
C LEU A 47 3.36 15.30 -5.85
N ALA A 48 2.66 14.68 -6.80
CA ALA A 48 3.26 13.96 -7.92
C ALA A 48 4.06 14.88 -8.85
N ASP A 49 3.54 16.07 -9.13
CA ASP A 49 4.22 17.09 -9.97
C ASP A 49 5.47 17.65 -9.29
N ALA A 50 5.45 17.80 -7.96
CA ALA A 50 6.60 18.22 -7.17
C ALA A 50 7.60 17.09 -6.86
N GLY A 51 7.23 15.83 -7.10
CA GLY A 51 7.97 14.62 -6.77
C GLY A 51 8.22 13.70 -7.96
N VAL A 52 8.35 12.41 -7.65
CA VAL A 52 8.56 11.31 -8.62
C VAL A 52 7.43 10.31 -8.48
N ARG A 53 6.81 9.94 -9.60
CA ARG A 53 5.84 8.84 -9.70
C ARG A 53 6.54 7.56 -10.11
N PHE A 54 6.14 6.42 -9.55
CA PHE A 54 6.65 5.11 -9.97
C PHE A 54 5.59 4.37 -10.77
N SER A 55 5.95 3.89 -11.97
CA SER A 55 5.07 3.05 -12.79
C SER A 55 5.16 1.57 -12.46
N GLN A 56 6.16 1.15 -11.66
CA GLN A 56 6.46 -0.24 -11.34
C GLN A 56 6.69 -0.45 -9.83
N PHE A 57 5.85 0.16 -8.99
CA PHE A 57 5.88 -0.09 -7.55
C PHE A 57 5.03 -1.30 -7.20
N LYS A 58 5.60 -2.24 -6.44
CA LYS A 58 4.97 -3.51 -6.07
C LYS A 58 4.69 -3.57 -4.57
N ASN A 59 3.55 -4.19 -4.24
CA ASN A 59 3.17 -4.58 -2.88
C ASN A 59 2.97 -6.11 -2.83
N THR A 60 2.43 -6.64 -1.73
CA THR A 60 2.24 -8.09 -1.55
C THR A 60 0.87 -8.60 -2.02
N GLY A 61 0.03 -7.75 -2.60
CA GLY A 61 -1.30 -8.09 -3.10
C GLY A 61 -2.41 -8.16 -2.04
N ARG A 62 -2.12 -7.90 -0.75
CA ARG A 62 -3.13 -7.93 0.33
C ARG A 62 -2.73 -7.02 1.49
N SER A 63 -3.75 -6.45 2.19
CA SER A 63 -3.57 -5.43 3.24
C SER A 63 -2.63 -5.82 4.37
N CYS A 64 -2.93 -6.88 5.15
CA CYS A 64 -2.13 -7.25 6.32
C CYS A 64 -0.69 -7.60 5.93
N PRO A 65 -0.44 -8.45 4.92
CA PRO A 65 0.90 -8.74 4.42
C PRO A 65 1.65 -7.48 3.97
N SER A 66 1.01 -6.60 3.20
CA SER A 66 1.63 -5.35 2.73
C SER A 66 1.99 -4.41 3.87
N ARG A 67 1.09 -4.24 4.85
CA ARG A 67 1.34 -3.38 6.03
C ARG A 67 2.47 -3.94 6.87
N ALA A 68 2.53 -5.25 7.07
CA ALA A 68 3.64 -5.90 7.78
C ALA A 68 4.98 -5.72 7.04
N SER A 69 4.99 -5.93 5.72
CA SER A 69 6.18 -5.74 4.88
C SER A 69 6.63 -4.27 4.85
N LEU A 70 5.69 -3.32 4.75
CA LEU A 70 5.97 -1.88 4.85
C LEU A 70 6.67 -1.54 6.15
N LEU A 71 6.04 -1.92 7.26
CA LEU A 71 6.49 -1.53 8.60
C LEU A 71 7.86 -2.12 8.97
N THR A 72 8.20 -3.31 8.46
CA THR A 72 9.41 -4.04 8.86
C THR A 72 10.50 -4.10 7.79
N GLY A 73 10.19 -3.71 6.54
CA GLY A 73 11.11 -3.84 5.40
C GLY A 73 11.42 -5.29 5.03
N ARG A 74 10.59 -6.26 5.46
CA ARG A 74 10.77 -7.70 5.24
C ARG A 74 9.60 -8.32 4.50
N TYR A 75 9.82 -9.50 3.95
CA TYR A 75 8.70 -10.28 3.42
C TYR A 75 7.75 -10.67 4.56
N GLN A 76 6.46 -10.60 4.30
CA GLN A 76 5.39 -10.78 5.28
C GLN A 76 5.48 -12.09 6.07
N HIS A 77 5.96 -13.19 5.46
CA HIS A 77 6.10 -14.48 6.13
C HIS A 77 7.21 -14.48 7.20
N GLU A 78 8.29 -13.74 6.98
CA GLU A 78 9.37 -13.62 7.98
C GLU A 78 8.85 -13.02 9.28
N VAL A 79 7.84 -12.16 9.18
CA VAL A 79 7.26 -11.42 10.32
C VAL A 79 5.90 -11.97 10.79
N GLY A 80 5.54 -13.18 10.35
CA GLY A 80 4.34 -13.89 10.81
C GLY A 80 3.03 -13.47 10.14
N MET A 81 3.09 -12.68 9.07
CA MET A 81 1.93 -12.10 8.39
C MET A 81 1.74 -12.61 6.95
N GLY A 82 2.07 -13.87 6.69
CA GLY A 82 1.89 -14.52 5.39
C GLY A 82 0.41 -14.64 4.96
N TRP A 83 -0.52 -14.49 5.92
CA TRP A 83 -1.94 -14.44 5.66
C TRP A 83 -2.58 -13.23 6.36
N MET A 84 -3.83 -13.35 6.81
CA MET A 84 -4.61 -12.28 7.42
C MET A 84 -4.56 -12.34 8.95
N THR A 85 -5.04 -11.29 9.60
CA THR A 85 -5.18 -11.21 11.06
C THR A 85 -6.31 -12.08 11.62
N ALA A 86 -7.15 -12.67 10.75
CA ALA A 86 -8.35 -13.39 11.14
C ALA A 86 -8.10 -14.60 12.06
N VAL A 87 -6.89 -15.18 12.03
CA VAL A 87 -6.53 -16.33 12.87
C VAL A 87 -5.01 -16.43 13.04
N ASP A 88 -4.57 -16.87 14.23
CA ASP A 88 -3.21 -17.36 14.46
C ASP A 88 -3.14 -18.86 14.11
N GLU A 89 -2.36 -19.21 13.09
CA GLU A 89 -2.19 -20.61 12.67
C GLU A 89 -1.12 -21.35 13.50
N HIS A 90 -0.49 -20.71 14.45
CA HIS A 90 0.65 -21.22 15.23
C HIS A 90 1.85 -21.67 14.37
N ARG A 91 1.89 -21.27 13.10
CA ARG A 91 3.01 -21.49 12.17
C ARG A 91 3.86 -20.22 12.12
N PRO A 92 5.19 -20.31 12.08
CA PRO A 92 6.06 -19.12 12.15
C PRO A 92 5.75 -18.04 11.12
N GLY A 93 5.39 -18.41 9.88
CA GLY A 93 5.04 -17.47 8.81
C GLY A 93 3.59 -16.95 8.86
N TYR A 94 2.72 -17.47 9.75
CA TYR A 94 1.27 -17.29 9.72
C TYR A 94 0.69 -17.11 11.12
N ARG A 95 1.20 -16.12 11.88
CA ARG A 95 0.81 -15.84 13.26
C ARG A 95 -0.39 -14.90 13.38
N GLY A 96 -0.85 -14.32 12.25
CA GLY A 96 -1.94 -13.34 12.25
C GLY A 96 -1.60 -12.01 12.95
N GLN A 97 -0.38 -11.84 13.43
CA GLN A 97 0.09 -10.57 13.99
C GLN A 97 1.59 -10.37 13.72
N ILE A 98 1.98 -9.08 13.68
CA ILE A 98 3.36 -8.70 13.40
C ILE A 98 4.32 -9.18 14.51
N SER A 99 5.40 -9.83 14.10
CA SER A 99 6.44 -10.35 15.01
C SER A 99 7.17 -9.22 15.74
N LYS A 100 7.54 -9.46 17.01
CA LYS A 100 8.39 -8.56 17.81
C LYS A 100 9.89 -8.75 17.53
N THR A 101 10.26 -9.76 16.77
CA THR A 101 11.67 -10.08 16.46
C THR A 101 12.32 -8.99 15.61
N TYR A 102 11.55 -8.35 14.76
CA TYR A 102 12.03 -7.31 13.84
C TYR A 102 11.45 -5.95 14.20
N PRO A 103 12.25 -4.87 14.14
CA PRO A 103 11.76 -3.53 14.41
C PRO A 103 10.85 -3.04 13.28
N THR A 104 9.94 -2.14 13.63
CA THR A 104 9.18 -1.35 12.67
C THR A 104 9.96 -0.09 12.26
N ILE A 105 9.54 0.57 11.16
CA ILE A 105 10.04 1.90 10.79
C ILE A 105 9.95 2.86 11.98
N ALA A 106 8.82 2.84 12.73
CA ALA A 106 8.61 3.71 13.87
C ALA A 106 9.60 3.43 15.01
N GLU A 107 9.86 2.16 15.33
CA GLU A 107 10.85 1.78 16.36
C GLU A 107 12.26 2.21 15.97
N ILE A 108 12.64 2.08 14.68
CA ILE A 108 13.95 2.52 14.19
C ILE A 108 14.07 4.04 14.25
N LEU A 109 13.09 4.78 13.69
CA LEU A 109 13.14 6.23 13.65
C LEU A 109 13.07 6.86 15.04
N LYS A 110 12.26 6.30 15.95
CA LYS A 110 12.21 6.71 17.35
C LYS A 110 13.56 6.54 18.04
N ALA A 111 14.25 5.41 17.82
CA ALA A 111 15.60 5.18 18.35
C ALA A 111 16.65 6.16 17.77
N ASN A 112 16.34 6.80 16.65
CA ASN A 112 17.17 7.83 15.99
C ASN A 112 16.64 9.26 16.19
N GLY A 113 15.80 9.49 17.20
CA GLY A 113 15.41 10.82 17.66
C GLY A 113 14.23 11.45 16.95
N TYR A 114 13.39 10.65 16.26
CA TYR A 114 12.13 11.11 15.70
C TYR A 114 11.01 11.04 16.73
N ASP A 115 10.09 12.01 16.69
CA ASP A 115 8.74 11.83 17.23
C ASP A 115 7.91 11.02 16.23
N THR A 116 7.14 10.04 16.71
CA THR A 116 6.49 9.04 15.87
C THR A 116 4.99 8.98 16.09
N TYR A 117 4.21 9.22 15.04
CA TYR A 117 2.75 9.31 15.12
C TYR A 117 2.08 8.44 14.07
N MET A 118 0.91 7.90 14.41
CA MET A 118 0.10 7.15 13.46
C MET A 118 -1.37 7.54 13.55
N SER A 119 -2.01 7.74 12.40
CA SER A 119 -3.45 7.94 12.28
C SER A 119 -4.03 6.98 11.25
N GLY A 120 -5.05 6.18 11.63
CA GLY A 120 -5.81 5.33 10.74
C GLY A 120 -5.71 3.83 11.00
N LYS A 121 -5.82 3.03 9.94
CA LYS A 121 -5.89 1.56 9.97
C LYS A 121 -4.54 0.92 10.31
N TRP A 122 -4.54 0.08 11.35
CA TRP A 122 -3.36 -0.71 11.74
C TRP A 122 -3.27 -2.06 11.02
N HIS A 123 -4.19 -2.96 11.31
CA HIS A 123 -4.43 -4.25 10.64
C HIS A 123 -3.22 -5.21 10.62
N VAL A 124 -2.41 -5.23 11.68
CA VAL A 124 -1.33 -6.21 11.91
C VAL A 124 -1.32 -6.74 13.35
N THR A 125 -2.48 -6.68 14.01
CA THR A 125 -2.80 -7.33 15.29
C THR A 125 -3.85 -8.40 15.02
N VAL A 126 -3.72 -9.60 15.60
CA VAL A 126 -4.66 -10.69 15.38
C VAL A 126 -6.08 -10.28 15.82
N ASP A 127 -7.06 -10.60 14.98
CA ASP A 127 -8.47 -10.28 15.24
C ASP A 127 -8.98 -10.95 16.52
N GLY A 128 -9.79 -10.22 17.28
CA GLY A 128 -10.26 -10.68 18.59
C GLY A 128 -9.27 -10.50 19.75
N ALA A 129 -8.01 -10.12 19.52
CA ALA A 129 -7.04 -9.78 20.56
C ALA A 129 -7.07 -8.29 20.90
N PHE A 130 -8.29 -7.73 21.05
CA PHE A 130 -8.52 -6.31 21.33
C PHE A 130 -8.91 -6.02 22.78
N ASP A 131 -8.77 -7.01 23.66
CA ASP A 131 -9.11 -6.89 25.10
C ASP A 131 -8.06 -6.10 25.89
N GLY A 132 -6.95 -5.78 25.26
CA GLY A 132 -5.85 -5.02 25.83
C GLY A 132 -4.54 -5.20 25.08
N PRO A 133 -3.52 -4.43 25.47
CA PRO A 133 -2.22 -4.43 24.82
C PRO A 133 -1.56 -5.82 24.84
N ASN A 134 -1.23 -6.37 23.67
CA ASN A 134 -0.60 -7.68 23.50
C ASN A 134 0.84 -7.60 22.92
N GLY A 135 1.37 -6.38 22.81
CA GLY A 135 2.70 -6.10 22.25
C GLY A 135 2.70 -5.92 20.72
N SER A 136 1.52 -5.91 20.08
CA SER A 136 1.39 -5.66 18.63
C SER A 136 0.63 -4.36 18.31
N TYR A 137 0.12 -3.62 19.32
CA TYR A 137 -0.55 -2.34 19.10
C TYR A 137 0.42 -1.25 18.62
N PRO A 138 -0.03 -0.23 17.88
CA PRO A 138 0.84 0.82 17.36
C PRO A 138 1.78 1.45 18.40
N THR A 139 1.23 1.83 19.57
CA THR A 139 2.04 2.44 20.65
C THR A 139 3.03 1.47 21.31
N GLN A 140 2.84 0.16 21.13
CA GLN A 140 3.79 -0.88 21.54
C GLN A 140 4.82 -1.22 20.45
N ARG A 141 4.62 -0.68 19.24
CA ARG A 141 5.45 -0.88 18.07
C ARG A 141 6.06 0.42 17.55
N GLY A 142 6.40 1.30 18.50
CA GLY A 142 7.26 2.46 18.27
C GLY A 142 6.53 3.78 18.06
N PHE A 143 5.21 3.83 17.96
CA PHE A 143 4.48 5.09 17.83
C PHE A 143 4.25 5.74 19.22
N ASP A 144 4.50 7.03 19.32
CA ASP A 144 4.24 7.83 20.54
C ASP A 144 2.75 8.07 20.74
N ARG A 145 2.02 8.29 19.64
CA ARG A 145 0.58 8.52 19.61
C ARG A 145 -0.05 7.72 18.47
N TYR A 146 -1.28 7.32 18.70
CA TYR A 146 -2.08 6.58 17.76
C TYR A 146 -3.55 7.00 17.82
N TYR A 147 -4.18 7.15 16.66
CA TYR A 147 -5.63 7.24 16.51
C TYR A 147 -6.09 6.38 15.35
N GLY A 148 -6.99 5.42 15.57
CA GLY A 148 -7.50 4.60 14.47
C GLY A 148 -8.03 3.24 14.86
N CYS A 149 -8.35 2.42 13.84
CA CYS A 149 -8.84 1.05 14.01
C CYS A 149 -7.72 0.03 13.97
N LEU A 150 -7.76 -0.91 14.91
CA LEU A 150 -6.82 -2.04 14.93
C LEU A 150 -7.18 -3.09 13.88
N SER A 151 -8.47 -3.26 13.55
CA SER A 151 -9.00 -4.23 12.60
C SER A 151 -8.89 -3.79 11.13
N GLY A 152 -9.22 -4.72 10.25
CA GLY A 152 -9.12 -4.56 8.80
C GLY A 152 -10.28 -3.89 8.10
N GLY A 153 -11.45 -3.79 8.73
CA GLY A 153 -12.67 -3.33 8.08
C GLY A 153 -13.70 -2.76 9.04
N GLY A 154 -14.77 -2.20 8.50
CA GLY A 154 -15.86 -1.67 9.29
C GLY A 154 -16.55 -0.47 8.64
N SER A 155 -17.52 0.11 9.34
CA SER A 155 -18.25 1.29 8.88
C SER A 155 -17.39 2.55 8.95
N TYR A 156 -17.53 3.44 7.97
CA TYR A 156 -16.90 4.77 7.99
C TYR A 156 -17.56 5.73 8.97
N TYR A 157 -18.82 5.48 9.34
CA TYR A 157 -19.56 6.30 10.30
C TYR A 157 -19.50 5.77 11.73
N LYS A 158 -19.24 4.47 11.89
CA LYS A 158 -19.12 3.80 13.19
C LYS A 158 -18.00 2.76 13.16
N PRO A 159 -16.74 3.22 12.99
CA PRO A 159 -15.60 2.30 12.96
C PRO A 159 -15.42 1.62 14.32
N THR A 160 -15.13 0.31 14.30
CA THR A 160 -14.91 -0.48 15.52
C THR A 160 -13.92 -1.64 15.23
N PRO A 161 -12.98 -1.94 16.13
CA PRO A 161 -12.66 -1.19 17.35
C PRO A 161 -11.81 0.05 17.03
N LEU A 162 -12.23 1.22 17.54
CA LEU A 162 -11.51 2.50 17.39
C LEU A 162 -10.76 2.83 18.67
N TYR A 163 -9.52 3.29 18.54
CA TYR A 163 -8.64 3.61 19.66
C TYR A 163 -8.03 5.00 19.53
N ASN A 164 -7.81 5.62 20.67
CA ASN A 164 -6.90 6.75 20.87
C ASN A 164 -5.80 6.27 21.82
N ASP A 165 -4.60 6.05 21.30
CA ASP A 165 -3.49 5.35 21.95
C ASP A 165 -3.90 3.92 22.36
N LEU A 166 -4.10 3.67 23.65
CA LEU A 166 -4.57 2.39 24.20
C LEU A 166 -6.01 2.46 24.72
N THR A 167 -6.68 3.60 24.56
CA THR A 167 -8.03 3.84 25.08
C THR A 167 -9.06 3.63 23.97
N PRO A 168 -10.02 2.70 24.14
CA PRO A 168 -11.14 2.57 23.22
C PRO A 168 -11.96 3.86 23.11
N VAL A 169 -12.37 4.21 21.89
CA VAL A 169 -13.26 5.34 21.60
C VAL A 169 -14.63 4.78 21.25
N THR A 170 -15.63 5.07 22.08
CA THR A 170 -17.01 4.56 21.93
C THR A 170 -18.01 5.64 21.54
N ASP A 171 -17.76 6.88 21.97
CA ASP A 171 -18.66 8.00 21.73
C ASP A 171 -18.15 8.80 20.53
N LEU A 172 -18.96 8.82 19.46
CA LEU A 172 -18.67 9.50 18.21
C LEU A 172 -19.74 10.58 17.95
N PRO A 173 -19.36 11.75 17.40
CA PRO A 173 -20.34 12.76 17.00
C PRO A 173 -21.24 12.23 15.84
N ASP A 174 -22.44 12.82 15.72
CA ASP A 174 -23.41 12.38 14.71
C ASP A 174 -22.93 12.56 13.26
N ASP A 175 -22.04 13.52 13.02
CA ASP A 175 -21.44 13.83 11.74
C ASP A 175 -20.07 13.14 11.50
N TYR A 176 -19.73 12.17 12.37
CA TYR A 176 -18.46 11.46 12.27
C TYR A 176 -18.30 10.75 10.93
N TYR A 177 -17.13 10.96 10.30
CA TYR A 177 -16.72 10.22 9.11
C TYR A 177 -15.22 9.86 9.22
N TYR A 178 -14.92 8.57 9.19
CA TYR A 178 -13.60 8.04 9.59
C TYR A 178 -12.46 8.58 8.74
N THR A 179 -12.65 8.76 7.41
CA THR A 179 -11.61 9.33 6.54
C THR A 179 -11.22 10.75 6.99
N THR A 180 -12.21 11.59 7.31
CA THR A 180 -11.98 12.94 7.85
C THR A 180 -11.29 12.89 9.22
N ALA A 181 -11.78 12.02 10.11
CA ALA A 181 -11.21 11.87 11.45
C ALA A 181 -9.74 11.42 11.43
N ILE A 182 -9.34 10.58 10.46
CA ILE A 182 -7.92 10.22 10.24
C ILE A 182 -7.10 11.47 9.90
N SER A 183 -7.60 12.30 8.98
CA SER A 183 -6.91 13.53 8.56
C SER A 183 -6.81 14.54 9.70
N ASP A 184 -7.90 14.76 10.42
CA ASP A 184 -7.97 15.69 11.56
C ASP A 184 -7.02 15.28 12.69
N SER A 185 -6.95 13.96 12.96
CA SER A 185 -6.01 13.43 13.95
C SER A 185 -4.55 13.63 13.52
N ALA A 186 -4.23 13.37 12.24
CA ALA A 186 -2.90 13.62 11.68
C ALA A 186 -2.51 15.10 11.79
N VAL A 187 -3.41 16.01 11.40
CA VAL A 187 -3.23 17.48 11.53
C VAL A 187 -3.04 17.88 13.00
N SER A 188 -3.84 17.29 13.91
CA SER A 188 -3.71 17.53 15.34
C SER A 188 -2.32 17.12 15.86
N PHE A 189 -1.80 15.96 15.46
CA PHE A 189 -0.45 15.51 15.83
C PHE A 189 0.62 16.47 15.32
N ILE A 190 0.51 16.96 14.09
CA ILE A 190 1.46 17.93 13.51
C ILE A 190 1.47 19.22 14.35
N ARG A 191 0.28 19.78 14.63
CA ARG A 191 0.15 21.05 15.37
C ARG A 191 0.54 20.95 16.84
N GLN A 192 0.30 19.79 17.46
CA GLN A 192 0.53 19.57 18.90
C GLN A 192 1.87 18.91 19.21
N GLN A 193 2.72 18.65 18.22
CA GLN A 193 4.05 18.08 18.46
C GLN A 193 4.81 18.91 19.48
N PRO A 194 5.25 18.30 20.62
CA PRO A 194 5.79 19.05 21.76
C PRO A 194 7.26 19.42 21.60
N THR A 195 7.95 18.90 20.59
CA THR A 195 9.40 19.05 20.39
C THR A 195 9.70 19.62 18.99
N ASP A 196 10.95 20.02 18.78
CA ASP A 196 11.49 20.40 17.46
C ASP A 196 12.16 19.20 16.74
N ALA A 197 11.99 18.00 17.26
CA ALA A 197 12.49 16.78 16.63
C ALA A 197 11.85 16.55 15.25
N PRO A 198 12.53 15.87 14.31
CA PRO A 198 11.89 15.46 13.08
C PRO A 198 10.74 14.50 13.38
N MET A 199 9.69 14.58 12.56
CA MET A 199 8.49 13.78 12.72
C MET A 199 8.47 12.61 11.74
N PHE A 200 8.10 11.43 12.21
CA PHE A 200 7.59 10.35 11.39
C PHE A 200 6.08 10.23 11.61
N LEU A 201 5.31 10.49 10.56
CA LEU A 201 3.85 10.42 10.58
C LEU A 201 3.37 9.35 9.58
N TYR A 202 2.77 8.27 10.09
CA TYR A 202 2.11 7.26 9.27
C TYR A 202 0.59 7.52 9.24
N VAL A 203 0.08 7.91 8.07
CA VAL A 203 -1.35 8.13 7.83
C VAL A 203 -1.87 6.97 7.01
N ALA A 204 -2.65 6.11 7.64
CA ALA A 204 -3.13 4.87 7.06
C ALA A 204 -4.64 4.93 6.82
N TYR A 205 -5.04 5.53 5.70
CA TYR A 205 -6.45 5.64 5.35
C TYR A 205 -7.10 4.27 5.18
N TYR A 206 -8.35 4.17 5.62
CA TYR A 206 -9.21 3.04 5.34
C TYR A 206 -9.87 3.16 3.94
N ALA A 207 -10.05 4.39 3.45
CA ALA A 207 -10.55 4.67 2.11
C ALA A 207 -9.56 4.19 1.02
N PRO A 208 -10.09 3.71 -0.12
CA PRO A 208 -11.49 3.49 -0.48
C PRO A 208 -12.04 2.05 -0.25
N HIS A 209 -11.52 1.29 0.73
CA HIS A 209 -11.96 -0.07 1.05
C HIS A 209 -13.48 -0.14 1.32
N LEU A 210 -14.08 -1.30 1.00
CA LEU A 210 -15.49 -1.58 1.35
C LEU A 210 -15.75 -1.51 2.88
N PRO A 211 -16.97 -1.12 3.30
CA PRO A 211 -18.16 -0.81 2.49
C PRO A 211 -18.06 0.55 1.80
N LEU A 212 -18.70 0.68 0.63
CA LEU A 212 -18.77 1.96 -0.07
C LEU A 212 -19.69 2.91 0.69
N GLN A 213 -19.11 3.87 1.38
CA GLN A 213 -19.82 4.85 2.21
C GLN A 213 -19.15 6.22 2.08
N ALA A 214 -19.90 7.22 1.64
CA ALA A 214 -19.46 8.60 1.61
C ALA A 214 -20.66 9.54 1.82
N PRO A 215 -20.46 10.80 2.25
CA PRO A 215 -21.51 11.81 2.35
C PRO A 215 -22.25 11.98 1.01
N ALA A 216 -23.59 12.00 1.07
CA ALA A 216 -24.45 11.94 -0.11
C ALA A 216 -24.20 13.10 -1.10
N ASP A 217 -23.91 14.31 -0.60
CA ASP A 217 -23.60 15.47 -1.42
C ASP A 217 -22.30 15.30 -2.22
N ARG A 218 -21.30 14.60 -1.66
CA ARG A 218 -20.04 14.29 -2.34
C ARG A 218 -20.27 13.23 -3.43
N VAL A 219 -21.07 12.21 -3.15
CA VAL A 219 -21.43 11.17 -4.12
C VAL A 219 -22.15 11.76 -5.31
N GLU A 220 -23.14 12.61 -5.07
CA GLU A 220 -23.94 13.22 -6.15
C GLU A 220 -23.08 14.04 -7.12
N LYS A 221 -22.08 14.76 -6.62
CA LYS A 221 -21.11 15.51 -7.45
C LYS A 221 -20.31 14.61 -8.39
N CYS A 222 -20.08 13.34 -8.01
CA CYS A 222 -19.29 12.39 -8.79
C CYS A 222 -20.09 11.68 -9.90
N LYS A 223 -21.41 11.48 -9.74
CA LYS A 223 -22.23 10.61 -10.61
C LYS A 223 -22.14 10.93 -12.10
N THR A 224 -22.12 12.20 -12.46
CA THR A 224 -22.13 12.63 -13.87
C THR A 224 -20.95 12.05 -14.65
N ARG A 225 -19.78 11.86 -14.03
CA ARG A 225 -18.56 11.33 -14.66
C ARG A 225 -18.73 9.89 -15.11
N TYR A 226 -19.55 9.11 -14.41
CA TYR A 226 -19.68 7.67 -14.60
C TYR A 226 -20.79 7.26 -15.58
N ARG A 227 -21.63 8.19 -16.03
CA ARG A 227 -22.70 7.93 -17.00
C ARG A 227 -22.22 7.50 -18.38
N VAL A 228 -20.95 7.78 -18.72
CA VAL A 228 -20.33 7.36 -19.99
C VAL A 228 -19.97 5.88 -20.02
N GLY A 229 -19.98 5.19 -18.85
CA GLY A 229 -19.69 3.78 -18.69
C GLY A 229 -18.21 3.43 -18.61
N TYR A 230 -17.93 2.23 -18.06
CA TYR A 230 -16.56 1.80 -17.77
C TYR A 230 -15.71 1.53 -19.01
N ASP A 231 -16.31 1.13 -20.14
CA ASP A 231 -15.55 0.86 -21.37
C ASP A 231 -14.93 2.14 -21.95
N VAL A 232 -15.66 3.24 -21.88
CA VAL A 232 -15.19 4.56 -22.31
C VAL A 232 -14.13 5.08 -21.32
N LEU A 233 -14.42 5.01 -20.02
CA LEU A 233 -13.50 5.49 -18.98
C LEU A 233 -12.18 4.72 -19.00
N ARG A 234 -12.22 3.39 -19.17
CA ARG A 234 -11.02 2.56 -19.24
C ARG A 234 -10.10 2.97 -20.41
N LYS A 235 -10.68 3.26 -21.58
CA LYS A 235 -9.93 3.79 -22.73
C LYS A 235 -9.36 5.17 -22.45
N GLN A 236 -10.14 6.06 -21.83
CA GLN A 236 -9.69 7.40 -21.48
C GLN A 236 -8.55 7.38 -20.46
N ARG A 237 -8.64 6.53 -19.42
CA ARG A 237 -7.56 6.34 -18.45
C ARG A 237 -6.28 5.84 -19.12
N PHE A 238 -6.39 4.86 -19.99
CA PHE A 238 -5.23 4.28 -20.70
C PHE A 238 -4.53 5.31 -21.60
N GLU A 239 -5.27 6.10 -22.38
CA GLU A 239 -4.69 7.15 -23.21
C GLU A 239 -4.02 8.26 -22.37
N LYS A 240 -4.61 8.62 -21.23
CA LYS A 240 -3.93 9.53 -20.29
C LYS A 240 -2.66 8.93 -19.71
N GLN A 241 -2.64 7.63 -19.38
CA GLN A 241 -1.45 6.94 -18.89
C GLN A 241 -0.32 6.95 -19.91
N LYS A 242 -0.62 6.78 -21.21
CA LYS A 242 0.35 6.96 -22.29
C LYS A 242 0.91 8.38 -22.33
N ALA A 243 0.02 9.38 -22.29
CA ALA A 243 0.42 10.79 -22.30
C ALA A 243 1.27 11.17 -21.07
N LEU A 244 1.03 10.56 -19.92
CA LEU A 244 1.79 10.73 -18.69
C LEU A 244 3.10 9.93 -18.65
N GLY A 245 3.36 9.04 -19.63
CA GLY A 245 4.54 8.17 -19.70
C GLY A 245 4.54 7.02 -18.69
N LEU A 246 3.38 6.70 -18.09
CA LEU A 246 3.22 5.59 -17.15
C LEU A 246 3.22 4.23 -17.86
N VAL A 247 2.72 4.18 -19.09
CA VAL A 247 2.75 3.02 -19.98
C VAL A 247 3.41 3.40 -21.31
N PRO A 248 4.04 2.46 -22.03
CA PRO A 248 4.61 2.75 -23.34
C PRO A 248 3.54 3.21 -24.33
N ALA A 249 3.89 4.20 -25.17
CA ALA A 249 2.94 4.84 -26.08
C ALA A 249 2.43 3.89 -27.19
N GLU A 250 3.25 2.91 -27.56
CA GLU A 250 2.96 1.89 -28.59
C GLU A 250 2.04 0.77 -28.12
N MET A 251 1.82 0.63 -26.81
CA MET A 251 0.97 -0.43 -26.27
C MET A 251 -0.51 -0.19 -26.56
N GLU A 252 -1.23 -1.28 -26.75
CA GLU A 252 -2.68 -1.29 -26.86
C GLU A 252 -3.32 -1.64 -25.51
N LEU A 253 -4.54 -1.14 -25.27
CA LEU A 253 -5.30 -1.49 -24.07
C LEU A 253 -5.66 -2.97 -24.11
N PRO A 254 -5.18 -3.79 -23.14
CA PRO A 254 -5.43 -5.22 -23.17
C PRO A 254 -6.91 -5.53 -22.94
N VAL A 255 -7.36 -6.61 -23.58
CA VAL A 255 -8.70 -7.17 -23.36
C VAL A 255 -8.55 -8.46 -22.57
N TYR A 256 -8.99 -8.43 -21.30
CA TYR A 256 -8.98 -9.62 -20.45
C TYR A 256 -10.31 -10.35 -20.57
N ASN A 257 -10.26 -11.56 -21.12
CA ASN A 257 -11.43 -12.43 -21.23
C ASN A 257 -11.34 -13.49 -20.13
N ARG A 258 -12.13 -13.39 -19.08
CA ARG A 258 -12.41 -14.46 -18.09
C ARG A 258 -11.46 -14.59 -16.91
N GLU A 259 -10.98 -13.54 -16.31
CA GLU A 259 -10.29 -13.74 -15.05
C GLU A 259 -11.25 -13.68 -13.87
N PHE A 260 -11.19 -14.72 -13.03
CA PHE A 260 -11.74 -14.78 -11.68
C PHE A 260 -13.24 -14.48 -11.50
N GLY A 261 -14.10 -14.76 -12.46
CA GLY A 261 -15.53 -14.57 -12.26
C GLY A 261 -16.38 -14.50 -13.52
N GLY A 262 -15.79 -14.74 -14.69
CA GLY A 262 -16.52 -14.81 -15.94
C GLY A 262 -16.24 -13.66 -16.90
N LYS A 263 -16.94 -13.66 -18.04
CA LYS A 263 -16.81 -12.63 -19.06
C LYS A 263 -17.37 -11.31 -18.53
N ARG A 264 -16.55 -10.26 -18.59
CA ARG A 264 -17.03 -8.90 -18.34
C ARG A 264 -18.01 -8.49 -19.46
N PRO A 265 -19.25 -8.09 -19.14
CA PRO A 265 -20.18 -7.58 -20.15
C PRO A 265 -19.69 -6.23 -20.68
N ALA A 266 -20.08 -5.87 -21.90
CA ALA A 266 -19.97 -4.51 -22.37
C ALA A 266 -20.99 -3.61 -21.61
N TRP A 267 -20.70 -2.30 -21.51
CA TRP A 267 -21.58 -1.36 -20.83
C TRP A 267 -23.03 -1.41 -21.36
N GLU A 268 -23.17 -1.54 -22.67
CA GLU A 268 -24.48 -1.59 -23.34
C GLU A 268 -25.24 -2.89 -23.07
N GLU A 269 -24.57 -3.96 -22.64
CA GLU A 269 -25.19 -5.25 -22.27
C GLU A 269 -25.81 -5.22 -20.88
N LEU A 270 -25.49 -4.20 -20.05
CA LEU A 270 -26.07 -4.04 -18.72
C LEU A 270 -27.52 -3.53 -18.82
N THR A 271 -28.37 -3.97 -17.90
CA THR A 271 -29.69 -3.37 -17.69
C THR A 271 -29.56 -1.95 -17.12
N ASP A 272 -30.60 -1.13 -17.27
CA ASP A 272 -30.61 0.23 -16.70
C ASP A 272 -30.37 0.22 -15.18
N SER A 273 -30.96 -0.75 -14.46
CA SER A 273 -30.75 -0.90 -13.02
C SER A 273 -29.29 -1.24 -12.67
N GLN A 274 -28.65 -2.10 -13.46
CA GLN A 274 -27.22 -2.43 -13.25
C GLN A 274 -26.32 -1.22 -13.54
N ARG A 275 -26.63 -0.45 -14.58
CA ARG A 275 -25.89 0.79 -14.90
C ARG A 275 -26.03 1.82 -13.79
N GLU A 276 -27.24 2.09 -13.31
CA GLU A 276 -27.46 3.05 -12.22
C GLU A 276 -26.79 2.58 -10.92
N GLN A 277 -26.81 1.27 -10.59
CA GLN A 277 -26.11 0.74 -9.43
C GLN A 277 -24.60 0.93 -9.58
N TRP A 278 -24.02 0.58 -10.74
CA TRP A 278 -22.60 0.76 -10.99
C TRP A 278 -22.17 2.24 -10.92
N ILE A 279 -23.01 3.15 -11.47
CA ILE A 279 -22.79 4.60 -11.38
C ILE A 279 -22.78 5.06 -9.92
N GLN A 280 -23.74 4.56 -9.12
CA GLN A 280 -23.83 4.88 -7.70
C GLN A 280 -22.59 4.39 -6.95
N ASP A 281 -22.17 3.14 -7.18
CA ASP A 281 -21.04 2.52 -6.50
C ASP A 281 -19.71 3.21 -6.88
N MET A 282 -19.49 3.44 -8.20
CA MET A 282 -18.29 4.15 -8.67
C MET A 282 -18.25 5.61 -8.19
N ALA A 283 -19.40 6.29 -8.15
CA ALA A 283 -19.48 7.66 -7.63
C ALA A 283 -19.18 7.71 -6.12
N THR A 284 -19.63 6.70 -5.37
CA THR A 284 -19.32 6.60 -3.94
C THR A 284 -17.83 6.33 -3.73
N TYR A 285 -17.26 5.38 -4.48
CA TYR A 285 -15.82 5.08 -4.46
C TYR A 285 -14.97 6.33 -4.77
N ALA A 286 -15.33 7.07 -5.81
CA ALA A 286 -14.64 8.31 -6.16
C ALA A 286 -14.75 9.37 -5.06
N ALA A 287 -15.95 9.54 -4.48
CA ALA A 287 -16.15 10.48 -3.38
C ALA A 287 -15.28 10.13 -2.16
N MET A 288 -15.11 8.84 -1.85
CA MET A 288 -14.22 8.38 -0.78
C MET A 288 -12.76 8.78 -1.05
N ILE A 289 -12.28 8.64 -2.29
CA ILE A 289 -10.93 9.03 -2.71
C ILE A 289 -10.76 10.55 -2.66
N GLU A 290 -11.75 11.32 -3.17
CA GLU A 290 -11.70 12.78 -3.16
C GLU A 290 -11.68 13.35 -1.73
N ILE A 291 -12.43 12.75 -0.78
CA ILE A 291 -12.37 13.16 0.63
C ILE A 291 -11.01 12.82 1.25
N MET A 292 -10.42 11.70 0.87
CA MET A 292 -9.06 11.35 1.29
C MET A 292 -8.04 12.36 0.74
N ASP A 293 -8.15 12.76 -0.52
CA ASP A 293 -7.28 13.77 -1.14
C ASP A 293 -7.41 15.13 -0.46
N ASP A 294 -8.64 15.56 -0.11
CA ASP A 294 -8.86 16.78 0.71
C ASP A 294 -8.07 16.70 2.03
N GLY A 295 -8.10 15.52 2.68
CA GLY A 295 -7.34 15.28 3.91
C GLY A 295 -5.82 15.33 3.71
N VAL A 296 -5.30 14.83 2.59
CA VAL A 296 -3.89 14.98 2.23
C VAL A 296 -3.52 16.46 2.08
N GLY A 297 -4.40 17.24 1.46
CA GLY A 297 -4.23 18.70 1.35
C GLY A 297 -4.13 19.38 2.71
N GLN A 298 -4.98 19.00 3.66
CA GLN A 298 -4.95 19.52 5.05
C GLN A 298 -3.64 19.17 5.77
N ILE A 299 -3.13 17.95 5.58
CA ILE A 299 -1.84 17.51 6.16
C ILE A 299 -0.68 18.34 5.59
N VAL A 300 -0.63 18.53 4.27
CA VAL A 300 0.38 19.38 3.61
C VAL A 300 0.32 20.81 4.14
N GLU A 301 -0.90 21.37 4.30
CA GLU A 301 -1.09 22.72 4.84
C GLU A 301 -0.63 22.83 6.29
N ALA A 302 -0.90 21.84 7.14
CA ALA A 302 -0.43 21.84 8.52
C ALA A 302 1.10 21.91 8.63
N PHE A 303 1.83 21.19 7.75
CA PHE A 303 3.29 21.32 7.67
C PHE A 303 3.74 22.70 7.16
N ARG A 304 2.98 23.32 6.25
CA ARG A 304 3.24 24.67 5.75
C ARG A 304 3.04 25.72 6.86
N GLU A 305 1.93 25.65 7.59
CA GLU A 305 1.63 26.51 8.74
C GLU A 305 2.71 26.42 9.83
N LYS A 306 3.24 25.21 10.06
CA LYS A 306 4.33 24.98 11.03
C LYS A 306 5.70 25.45 10.52
N GLY A 307 5.83 25.85 9.24
CA GLY A 307 7.10 26.26 8.63
C GLY A 307 8.03 25.09 8.28
N ASN A 308 7.55 23.87 8.28
CA ASN A 308 8.35 22.65 8.11
C ASN A 308 8.16 21.95 6.74
N LEU A 309 7.28 22.47 5.87
CA LEU A 309 6.96 21.84 4.58
C LEU A 309 8.22 21.60 3.72
N GLU A 310 9.11 22.59 3.69
CA GLU A 310 10.34 22.54 2.91
C GLU A 310 11.33 21.45 3.38
N ASN A 311 11.22 21.02 4.65
CA ASN A 311 12.00 19.93 5.23
C ASN A 311 11.13 18.67 5.46
N THR A 312 10.17 18.41 4.59
CA THR A 312 9.26 17.26 4.70
C THR A 312 9.28 16.43 3.43
N VAL A 313 9.33 15.10 3.59
CA VAL A 313 9.21 14.12 2.51
C VAL A 313 7.85 13.43 2.66
N PHE A 314 7.08 13.41 1.55
CA PHE A 314 5.81 12.70 1.47
C PHE A 314 5.98 11.45 0.62
N LEU A 315 5.49 10.33 1.12
CA LEU A 315 5.40 9.02 0.46
C LEU A 315 3.94 8.62 0.41
N PHE A 316 3.38 8.43 -0.79
CA PHE A 316 1.99 7.98 -0.96
C PHE A 316 1.96 6.64 -1.71
N LEU A 317 1.17 5.67 -1.21
CA LEU A 317 0.98 4.36 -1.84
C LEU A 317 -0.39 3.75 -1.48
N SER A 318 -0.78 2.69 -2.23
CA SER A 318 -1.86 1.78 -1.84
C SER A 318 -1.28 0.45 -1.36
N ASP A 319 -1.95 -0.21 -0.42
CA ASP A 319 -1.49 -1.48 0.17
C ASP A 319 -1.70 -2.70 -0.74
N ASN A 320 -2.64 -2.64 -1.67
CA ASN A 320 -2.85 -3.60 -2.76
C ASN A 320 -3.66 -2.94 -3.88
N GLY A 321 -3.79 -3.63 -5.00
CA GLY A 321 -4.66 -3.20 -6.08
C GLY A 321 -6.13 -3.27 -5.72
N ALA A 322 -6.99 -2.77 -6.61
CA ALA A 322 -8.44 -2.74 -6.40
C ALA A 322 -9.02 -4.13 -6.15
N THR A 323 -10.06 -4.18 -5.33
CA THR A 323 -10.74 -5.42 -4.96
C THR A 323 -11.94 -5.72 -5.87
N LEU A 324 -12.14 -7.00 -6.17
CA LEU A 324 -13.38 -7.49 -6.78
C LEU A 324 -14.45 -7.84 -5.73
N GLU A 325 -14.16 -7.68 -4.45
CA GLU A 325 -15.12 -7.87 -3.37
C GLU A 325 -16.31 -6.92 -3.57
N GLY A 326 -17.50 -7.27 -3.09
CA GLY A 326 -18.74 -6.52 -3.40
C GLY A 326 -19.57 -7.11 -4.55
N GLY A 327 -19.23 -8.31 -5.02
CA GLY A 327 -20.00 -9.06 -6.02
C GLY A 327 -19.69 -8.67 -7.46
N TYR A 328 -20.67 -8.92 -8.34
CA TYR A 328 -20.51 -8.78 -9.80
C TYR A 328 -20.11 -7.36 -10.25
N LEU A 329 -20.72 -6.33 -9.67
CA LEU A 329 -20.37 -4.95 -10.00
C LEU A 329 -19.01 -4.53 -9.44
N GLY A 330 -18.55 -5.17 -8.35
CA GLY A 330 -17.23 -4.95 -7.79
C GLY A 330 -16.11 -5.30 -8.78
N GLN A 331 -16.24 -6.39 -9.55
CA GLN A 331 -15.28 -6.73 -10.59
C GLN A 331 -15.19 -5.66 -11.67
N LEU A 332 -16.33 -5.11 -12.15
CA LEU A 332 -16.35 -4.07 -13.17
C LEU A 332 -15.69 -2.76 -12.69
N MET A 333 -15.84 -2.45 -11.39
CA MET A 333 -15.14 -1.34 -10.77
C MET A 333 -13.63 -1.59 -10.70
N ALA A 334 -13.22 -2.79 -10.26
CA ALA A 334 -11.83 -3.17 -10.15
C ALA A 334 -11.11 -3.21 -11.51
N ASP A 335 -11.78 -3.65 -12.58
CA ASP A 335 -11.25 -3.60 -13.96
C ASP A 335 -10.94 -2.17 -14.41
N LEU A 336 -11.78 -1.21 -14.03
CA LEU A 336 -11.52 0.20 -14.31
C LEU A 336 -10.36 0.70 -13.45
N SER A 337 -10.40 0.44 -12.15
CA SER A 337 -9.41 0.94 -11.17
C SER A 337 -8.01 0.40 -11.39
N ASN A 338 -7.87 -0.86 -11.81
CA ASN A 338 -6.58 -1.48 -12.09
C ASN A 338 -6.06 -1.26 -13.53
N THR A 339 -6.77 -0.49 -14.36
CA THR A 339 -6.32 -0.23 -15.75
C THR A 339 -4.85 0.20 -15.80
N PRO A 340 -3.99 -0.41 -16.63
CA PRO A 340 -4.29 -1.44 -17.63
C PRO A 340 -4.10 -2.89 -17.14
N TYR A 341 -3.77 -3.08 -15.89
CA TYR A 341 -3.25 -4.33 -15.35
C TYR A 341 -4.32 -5.40 -15.14
N ARG A 342 -3.88 -6.65 -15.28
CA ARG A 342 -4.63 -7.89 -15.10
C ARG A 342 -4.81 -8.22 -13.63
N SER A 343 -5.99 -8.77 -13.26
CA SER A 343 -6.29 -9.29 -11.92
C SER A 343 -6.47 -8.22 -10.83
N TYR A 344 -6.58 -8.62 -9.56
CA TYR A 344 -7.11 -7.82 -8.46
C TYR A 344 -6.41 -8.15 -7.15
N LYS A 345 -6.74 -7.43 -6.08
CA LYS A 345 -6.42 -7.76 -4.68
C LYS A 345 -6.50 -9.27 -4.44
N LYS A 346 -5.63 -9.83 -3.64
CA LYS A 346 -5.40 -11.24 -3.34
C LYS A 346 -4.39 -11.91 -4.26
N TRP A 347 -4.48 -11.68 -5.57
CA TRP A 347 -3.60 -12.34 -6.54
C TRP A 347 -2.32 -11.54 -6.79
N VAL A 348 -1.23 -12.27 -7.08
CA VAL A 348 0.08 -11.64 -7.29
C VAL A 348 0.39 -11.29 -8.75
N TYR A 349 -0.66 -11.24 -9.60
CA TYR A 349 -0.59 -10.58 -10.90
C TYR A 349 -0.45 -9.07 -10.76
N GLN A 350 -0.16 -8.37 -11.86
CA GLN A 350 0.10 -6.94 -11.84
C GLN A 350 -1.04 -6.12 -11.21
N GLY A 351 -2.31 -6.43 -11.52
CA GLY A 351 -3.45 -5.69 -10.96
C GLY A 351 -3.62 -5.84 -9.45
N GLY A 352 -3.12 -6.95 -8.87
CA GLY A 352 -3.11 -7.10 -7.40
C GLY A 352 -1.92 -6.44 -6.72
N THR A 353 -0.76 -6.42 -7.38
CA THR A 353 0.51 -6.01 -6.76
C THR A 353 1.06 -4.67 -7.22
N SER A 354 0.62 -4.13 -8.36
CA SER A 354 1.08 -2.83 -8.87
C SER A 354 0.12 -1.73 -8.50
N THR A 355 0.61 -0.74 -7.74
CA THR A 355 -0.21 0.37 -7.24
C THR A 355 0.50 1.70 -7.45
N PRO A 356 -0.22 2.84 -7.35
CA PRO A 356 0.42 4.14 -7.36
C PRO A 356 1.45 4.26 -6.25
N PHE A 357 2.60 4.87 -6.56
CA PHE A 357 3.57 5.30 -5.57
C PHE A 357 4.14 6.66 -5.98
N ILE A 358 4.05 7.62 -5.06
CA ILE A 358 4.53 8.98 -5.22
C ILE A 358 5.53 9.27 -4.11
N MET A 359 6.68 9.83 -4.45
CA MET A 359 7.68 10.30 -3.49
C MET A 359 8.01 11.76 -3.75
N THR A 360 7.66 12.62 -2.81
CA THR A 360 7.81 14.09 -2.94
C THR A 360 8.74 14.62 -1.88
N PHE A 361 9.61 15.51 -2.29
CA PHE A 361 10.55 16.18 -1.40
C PHE A 361 10.20 17.66 -1.34
N GLY A 362 10.23 18.24 -0.17
CA GLY A 362 10.32 19.69 -0.04
C GLY A 362 11.60 20.22 -0.69
N ASN A 363 12.18 21.30 -0.18
CA ASN A 363 13.45 21.83 -0.75
C ASN A 363 14.68 20.96 -0.43
N THR A 364 14.56 19.95 0.41
CA THR A 364 15.64 19.00 0.74
C THR A 364 16.03 18.10 -0.42
N GLY A 365 15.15 17.95 -1.42
CA GLY A 365 15.37 17.13 -2.61
C GLY A 365 16.22 17.78 -3.68
N LYS A 366 17.49 18.14 -3.39
CA LYS A 366 18.43 18.53 -4.43
C LYS A 366 18.66 17.37 -5.40
N ASN A 367 18.54 17.64 -6.71
CA ASN A 367 18.73 16.67 -7.80
C ASN A 367 17.66 15.57 -7.90
N VAL A 368 16.46 15.77 -7.35
CA VAL A 368 15.32 14.86 -7.57
C VAL A 368 14.69 15.12 -8.93
N LEU A 369 14.26 14.05 -9.60
CA LEU A 369 13.60 14.09 -10.91
C LEU A 369 12.13 14.53 -10.79
N LYS A 370 11.89 15.81 -10.44
CA LYS A 370 10.54 16.35 -10.22
C LYS A 370 9.63 16.21 -11.44
N GLY A 371 8.39 15.79 -11.21
CA GLY A 371 7.37 15.62 -12.25
C GLY A 371 7.60 14.42 -13.18
N GLN A 372 8.65 13.64 -12.98
CA GLN A 372 8.99 12.52 -13.85
C GLN A 372 8.44 11.18 -13.36
N VAL A 373 8.45 10.21 -14.27
CA VAL A 373 8.06 8.83 -14.00
C VAL A 373 9.31 7.95 -13.88
N CYS A 374 9.50 7.34 -12.71
CA CYS A 374 10.49 6.29 -12.50
C CYS A 374 9.91 4.95 -12.99
N LYS A 375 10.58 4.30 -13.95
CA LYS A 375 10.18 3.02 -14.54
C LYS A 375 10.89 1.82 -13.93
N GLN A 376 11.75 2.04 -12.92
CA GLN A 376 12.45 0.96 -12.24
C GLN A 376 11.51 0.22 -11.28
N VAL A 377 11.73 -1.08 -11.15
CA VAL A 377 10.92 -1.92 -10.25
C VAL A 377 11.29 -1.62 -8.81
N ALA A 378 10.31 -1.13 -8.05
CA ALA A 378 10.40 -0.92 -6.60
C ALA A 378 9.39 -1.82 -5.87
N HIS A 379 9.62 -2.08 -4.61
CA HIS A 379 8.77 -2.93 -3.79
C HIS A 379 8.52 -2.30 -2.41
N ILE A 380 7.42 -2.66 -1.78
CA ILE A 380 7.01 -2.10 -0.48
C ILE A 380 8.06 -2.32 0.63
N ILE A 381 8.90 -3.40 0.52
CA ILE A 381 10.01 -3.64 1.47
C ILE A 381 11.13 -2.59 1.36
N ASP A 382 11.15 -1.80 0.29
CA ASP A 382 12.16 -0.75 0.05
C ASP A 382 11.92 0.50 0.90
N LEU A 383 10.71 0.65 1.44
CA LEU A 383 10.33 1.87 2.14
C LEU A 383 11.04 2.01 3.49
N LEU A 384 11.28 0.91 4.20
CA LEU A 384 12.06 0.96 5.44
C LEU A 384 13.51 1.43 5.19
N PRO A 385 14.32 0.79 4.31
CA PRO A 385 15.67 1.30 4.02
C PRO A 385 15.67 2.71 3.41
N THR A 386 14.63 3.09 2.67
CA THR A 386 14.47 4.46 2.17
C THR A 386 14.26 5.46 3.31
N CYS A 387 13.40 5.15 4.28
CA CYS A 387 13.19 5.98 5.47
C CYS A 387 14.46 6.09 6.33
N MET A 388 15.20 4.98 6.47
CA MET A 388 16.49 5.00 7.18
C MET A 388 17.50 5.93 6.50
N ASP A 389 17.64 5.87 5.18
CA ASP A 389 18.52 6.74 4.42
C ASP A 389 18.12 8.22 4.50
N LEU A 390 16.81 8.52 4.39
CA LEU A 390 16.28 9.87 4.57
C LEU A 390 16.62 10.45 5.94
N ALA A 391 16.51 9.63 6.96
CA ALA A 391 16.77 9.99 8.34
C ALA A 391 18.27 9.95 8.71
N SER A 392 19.13 9.38 7.86
CA SER A 392 20.49 8.95 8.23
C SER A 392 20.47 8.08 9.51
N ALA A 393 19.47 7.22 9.63
CA ALA A 393 19.19 6.41 10.80
C ALA A 393 20.04 5.14 10.83
N SER A 394 20.47 4.77 12.02
CA SER A 394 21.14 3.48 12.27
C SER A 394 20.12 2.44 12.70
N TYR A 395 20.31 1.20 12.25
CA TYR A 395 19.53 0.07 12.72
C TYR A 395 19.85 -0.21 14.21
N PRO A 396 18.87 -0.39 15.10
CA PRO A 396 19.09 -0.58 16.53
C PRO A 396 19.54 -2.03 16.87
N SER A 397 20.76 -2.38 16.47
CA SER A 397 21.34 -3.73 16.60
C SER A 397 21.63 -4.16 18.03
N ASP A 398 21.54 -3.24 18.99
CA ASP A 398 21.58 -3.51 20.43
C ASP A 398 20.28 -4.14 20.96
N ARG A 399 19.17 -4.00 20.22
CA ARG A 399 17.83 -4.47 20.60
C ARG A 399 17.25 -5.51 19.66
N PHE A 400 17.67 -5.49 18.40
CA PHE A 400 17.13 -6.34 17.34
C PHE A 400 18.27 -6.99 16.56
N GLU A 401 18.15 -8.28 16.34
CA GLU A 401 18.99 -9.02 15.40
C GLU A 401 18.56 -8.77 13.95
N HIS A 402 19.32 -9.28 12.98
CA HIS A 402 18.95 -9.26 11.56
C HIS A 402 18.84 -7.86 10.91
N ALA A 403 19.94 -7.12 10.92
CA ALA A 403 20.06 -5.80 10.26
C ALA A 403 20.09 -5.88 8.71
N ASP A 404 20.22 -7.07 8.13
CA ASP A 404 20.22 -7.33 6.70
C ASP A 404 18.81 -7.25 6.11
N LEU A 405 18.48 -6.12 5.52
CA LEU A 405 17.17 -5.87 4.91
C LEU A 405 17.14 -6.40 3.47
N PRO A 406 16.08 -7.14 3.06
CA PRO A 406 15.92 -7.58 1.66
C PRO A 406 15.58 -6.43 0.71
N GLY A 407 15.04 -5.31 1.23
CA GLY A 407 14.77 -4.09 0.48
C GLY A 407 16.00 -3.23 0.22
N THR A 408 15.88 -2.27 -0.68
CA THR A 408 16.92 -1.29 -1.00
C THR A 408 16.35 0.12 -0.99
N SER A 409 17.18 1.11 -0.66
CA SER A 409 16.74 2.51 -0.69
C SER A 409 16.36 2.96 -2.10
N LEU A 410 15.26 3.69 -2.23
CA LEU A 410 14.78 4.27 -3.48
C LEU A 410 15.42 5.64 -3.80
N LEU A 411 16.25 6.19 -2.89
CA LEU A 411 16.89 7.49 -3.10
C LEU A 411 17.77 7.57 -4.35
N PRO A 412 18.52 6.52 -4.75
CA PRO A 412 19.24 6.54 -6.03
C PRO A 412 18.28 6.71 -7.23
N ALA A 413 17.19 5.97 -7.27
CA ALA A 413 16.23 6.00 -8.39
C ALA A 413 15.58 7.37 -8.57
N VAL A 414 15.13 8.01 -7.49
CA VAL A 414 14.51 9.35 -7.56
C VAL A 414 15.49 10.45 -7.94
N LYS A 415 16.78 10.18 -7.88
CA LYS A 415 17.87 11.07 -8.34
C LYS A 415 18.40 10.71 -9.73
N GLY A 416 17.74 9.78 -10.45
CA GLY A 416 18.14 9.36 -11.80
C GLY A 416 19.23 8.28 -11.84
N GLY A 417 19.63 7.73 -10.70
CA GLY A 417 20.51 6.56 -10.60
C GLY A 417 19.77 5.23 -10.82
N ALA A 418 20.50 4.13 -10.90
CA ALA A 418 19.94 2.80 -11.01
C ALA A 418 19.71 2.18 -9.63
N LEU A 419 18.60 1.45 -9.47
CA LEU A 419 18.45 0.50 -8.37
C LEU A 419 19.27 -0.75 -8.67
N GLN A 420 19.75 -1.40 -7.61
CA GLN A 420 20.42 -2.68 -7.75
C GLN A 420 19.45 -3.72 -8.34
N ASN A 421 19.92 -4.46 -9.34
CA ASN A 421 19.15 -5.58 -9.87
C ASN A 421 18.99 -6.66 -8.81
N ARG A 422 17.77 -7.16 -8.63
CA ARG A 422 17.43 -8.13 -7.59
C ARG A 422 16.21 -8.96 -7.98
N THR A 423 16.08 -10.09 -7.33
CA THR A 423 14.90 -10.94 -7.45
C THR A 423 13.86 -10.54 -6.39
N LEU A 424 12.59 -10.44 -6.80
CA LEU A 424 11.46 -10.18 -5.93
C LEU A 424 10.52 -11.40 -5.91
N PHE A 425 10.03 -11.73 -4.72
CA PHE A 425 9.20 -12.91 -4.50
C PHE A 425 7.84 -12.50 -3.95
N PHE A 426 6.81 -13.23 -4.35
CA PHE A 426 5.44 -12.95 -3.97
C PHE A 426 4.72 -14.26 -3.64
N GLU A 427 3.93 -14.21 -2.59
CA GLU A 427 2.94 -15.24 -2.25
C GLU A 427 1.80 -14.61 -1.46
N HIS A 428 0.57 -14.94 -1.83
CA HIS A 428 -0.58 -14.77 -0.97
C HIS A 428 -1.67 -15.76 -1.36
N GLN A 429 -2.18 -16.52 -0.38
CA GLN A 429 -3.23 -17.54 -0.57
C GLN A 429 -2.93 -18.48 -1.76
N SER A 430 -1.70 -18.96 -1.84
CA SER A 430 -1.19 -19.85 -2.89
C SER A 430 -1.09 -19.25 -4.30
N SER A 431 -1.44 -17.99 -4.49
CA SER A 431 -1.02 -17.22 -5.66
C SER A 431 0.44 -16.83 -5.49
N CYS A 432 1.29 -17.24 -6.42
CA CYS A 432 2.75 -17.16 -6.29
C CYS A 432 3.37 -16.45 -7.47
N ALA A 433 4.44 -15.68 -7.23
CA ALA A 433 5.27 -15.15 -8.32
C ALA A 433 6.71 -14.91 -7.91
N VAL A 434 7.59 -14.87 -8.90
CA VAL A 434 8.95 -14.37 -8.82
C VAL A 434 9.22 -13.44 -9.99
N ILE A 435 9.88 -12.31 -9.71
CA ILE A 435 10.37 -11.37 -10.73
C ILE A 435 11.89 -11.35 -10.63
N ALA A 436 12.57 -11.73 -11.73
CA ALA A 436 14.01 -11.64 -11.87
C ALA A 436 14.33 -11.01 -13.23
N ASP A 437 15.13 -9.96 -13.24
CA ASP A 437 15.35 -9.12 -14.42
C ASP A 437 14.01 -8.62 -15.01
N ASN A 438 13.76 -8.94 -16.27
CA ASN A 438 12.50 -8.63 -16.97
C ASN A 438 11.52 -9.80 -17.01
N TRP A 439 11.83 -10.92 -16.37
CA TRP A 439 10.98 -12.09 -16.37
C TRP A 439 10.15 -12.18 -15.11
N LYS A 440 8.89 -12.50 -15.27
CA LYS A 440 7.98 -12.86 -14.17
C LYS A 440 7.46 -14.27 -14.41
N LEU A 441 7.61 -15.12 -13.41
CA LEU A 441 6.91 -16.40 -13.33
C LEU A 441 5.78 -16.24 -12.32
N VAL A 442 4.56 -16.58 -12.71
CA VAL A 442 3.37 -16.38 -11.88
C VAL A 442 2.39 -17.55 -12.01
N ARG A 443 1.68 -17.87 -10.93
CA ARG A 443 0.54 -18.79 -10.95
C ARG A 443 -0.58 -18.30 -10.05
N ASN A 444 -1.80 -18.65 -10.42
CA ASN A 444 -3.02 -18.23 -9.72
C ASN A 444 -3.19 -18.92 -8.35
N ASP A 445 -2.97 -20.23 -8.31
CA ASP A 445 -3.10 -21.10 -7.12
C ASP A 445 -2.26 -22.38 -7.31
N LEU A 446 -2.33 -23.33 -6.34
CA LEU A 446 -1.56 -24.58 -6.38
C LEU A 446 -1.95 -25.51 -7.54
N ASN A 447 -3.17 -25.41 -8.07
CA ASN A 447 -3.67 -26.25 -9.15
C ASN A 447 -3.44 -25.64 -10.53
N SER A 448 -3.08 -24.34 -10.56
CA SER A 448 -2.81 -23.61 -11.80
C SER A 448 -1.38 -23.84 -12.29
N PRO A 449 -1.16 -23.96 -13.62
CA PRO A 449 0.18 -23.98 -14.16
C PRO A 449 0.90 -22.67 -13.91
N TRP A 450 2.24 -22.70 -13.98
CA TRP A 450 3.03 -21.49 -14.03
C TRP A 450 2.91 -20.83 -15.41
N GLU A 451 2.73 -19.53 -15.41
CA GLU A 451 2.78 -18.64 -16.58
C GLU A 451 4.10 -17.86 -16.56
N LEU A 452 4.84 -17.86 -17.67
CA LEU A 452 6.08 -17.10 -17.81
C LEU A 452 5.84 -15.86 -18.66
N ILE A 453 6.13 -14.69 -18.12
CA ILE A 453 5.87 -13.39 -18.75
C ILE A 453 7.19 -12.64 -18.93
N ASN A 454 7.38 -12.00 -20.08
CA ASN A 454 8.45 -11.02 -20.28
C ASN A 454 7.93 -9.61 -20.10
N LEU A 455 8.14 -9.03 -18.91
CA LEU A 455 7.61 -7.71 -18.55
C LEU A 455 8.15 -6.54 -19.39
N SER A 456 9.27 -6.73 -20.11
CA SER A 456 9.79 -5.68 -21.01
C SER A 456 9.00 -5.54 -22.30
N THR A 457 8.35 -6.61 -22.75
CA THR A 457 7.55 -6.65 -23.99
C THR A 457 6.06 -6.80 -23.70
N ASP A 458 5.70 -7.38 -22.57
CA ASP A 458 4.34 -7.60 -22.11
C ASP A 458 4.16 -7.20 -20.62
N PRO A 459 4.14 -5.90 -20.31
CA PRO A 459 3.94 -5.44 -18.94
C PRO A 459 2.52 -5.70 -18.42
N PHE A 460 1.60 -6.18 -19.27
CA PHE A 460 0.20 -6.41 -18.92
C PHE A 460 -0.14 -7.89 -18.69
N GLU A 461 0.84 -8.78 -18.84
CA GLU A 461 0.70 -10.24 -18.59
C GLU A 461 -0.34 -10.91 -19.51
N THR A 462 -0.29 -10.61 -20.81
CA THR A 462 -1.26 -11.09 -21.79
C THR A 462 -0.82 -12.38 -22.52
N GLU A 463 0.48 -12.72 -22.51
CA GLU A 463 1.05 -13.86 -23.23
C GLU A 463 1.85 -14.76 -22.28
N ASP A 464 1.45 -16.02 -22.16
CA ASP A 464 2.24 -17.05 -21.47
C ASP A 464 3.32 -17.63 -22.39
N LEU A 465 4.58 -17.44 -21.99
CA LEU A 465 5.76 -17.91 -22.70
C LEU A 465 6.36 -19.20 -22.09
N SER A 466 5.71 -19.83 -21.10
CA SER A 466 6.26 -20.98 -20.35
C SER A 466 6.61 -22.17 -21.27
N SER A 467 5.77 -22.47 -22.25
CA SER A 467 6.01 -23.53 -23.22
C SER A 467 7.15 -23.21 -24.22
N ARG A 468 7.37 -21.91 -24.49
CA ARG A 468 8.42 -21.43 -25.40
C ARG A 468 9.80 -21.38 -24.73
N TYR A 469 9.84 -21.14 -23.42
CA TYR A 469 11.07 -21.01 -22.63
C TYR A 469 11.05 -21.92 -21.38
N PRO A 470 10.97 -23.25 -21.54
CA PRO A 470 10.79 -24.19 -20.41
C PRO A 470 11.99 -24.20 -19.45
N GLU A 471 13.20 -23.90 -19.93
CA GLU A 471 14.38 -23.81 -19.04
C GLU A 471 14.31 -22.59 -18.12
N LYS A 472 13.90 -21.42 -18.67
CA LYS A 472 13.70 -20.20 -17.86
C LYS A 472 12.54 -20.37 -16.86
N THR A 473 11.48 -21.05 -17.25
CA THR A 473 10.37 -21.40 -16.35
C THR A 473 10.87 -22.20 -15.17
N ARG A 474 11.66 -23.26 -15.41
CA ARG A 474 12.23 -24.12 -14.36
C ARG A 474 13.20 -23.36 -13.46
N GLU A 475 14.10 -22.56 -14.04
CA GLU A 475 15.03 -21.71 -13.28
C GLU A 475 14.31 -20.83 -12.26
N LEU A 476 13.27 -20.11 -12.70
CA LEU A 476 12.51 -19.20 -11.85
C LEU A 476 11.67 -19.96 -10.82
N GLU A 477 11.12 -21.11 -11.17
CA GLU A 477 10.40 -21.97 -10.24
C GLU A 477 11.33 -22.48 -9.12
N GLU A 478 12.54 -22.91 -9.46
CA GLU A 478 13.56 -23.33 -8.48
C GLU A 478 13.95 -22.18 -7.54
N MET A 479 14.10 -20.96 -8.08
CA MET A 479 14.38 -19.77 -7.27
C MET A 479 13.23 -19.48 -6.29
N TRP A 480 11.98 -19.56 -6.76
CA TRP A 480 10.80 -19.32 -5.92
C TRP A 480 10.68 -20.39 -4.82
N ASN A 481 10.88 -21.68 -5.15
CA ASN A 481 10.81 -22.78 -4.20
C ASN A 481 11.88 -22.64 -3.11
N TYR A 482 13.12 -22.31 -3.48
CA TYR A 482 14.19 -22.07 -2.51
C TYR A 482 13.86 -20.93 -1.55
N TRP A 483 13.34 -19.79 -2.09
CA TRP A 483 12.90 -18.68 -1.26
C TRP A 483 11.76 -19.10 -0.32
N ALA A 484 10.78 -19.83 -0.82
CA ALA A 484 9.62 -20.25 -0.04
C ALA A 484 10.00 -21.19 1.12
N GLU A 485 10.98 -22.08 0.91
CA GLU A 485 11.54 -22.95 1.96
C GLU A 485 12.26 -22.15 3.05
N THR A 486 13.06 -21.16 2.66
CA THR A 486 13.92 -20.42 3.58
C THR A 486 13.20 -19.27 4.31
N HIS A 487 12.06 -18.80 3.79
CA HIS A 487 11.33 -17.63 4.33
C HIS A 487 9.98 -17.98 5.02
N ARG A 488 9.81 -19.22 5.49
CA ARG A 488 8.63 -19.66 6.27
C ARG A 488 7.32 -19.63 5.50
N VAL A 489 7.38 -19.72 4.17
CA VAL A 489 6.20 -19.70 3.31
C VAL A 489 5.51 -21.06 3.30
N LEU A 490 6.29 -22.15 3.27
CA LEU A 490 5.78 -23.51 3.15
C LEU A 490 5.33 -24.12 4.50
N PRO A 491 4.40 -25.09 4.47
CA PRO A 491 3.64 -25.55 3.31
C PRO A 491 2.54 -24.57 2.90
N LEU A 492 2.23 -24.53 1.60
CA LEU A 492 1.07 -23.80 1.09
C LEU A 492 -0.21 -24.62 1.29
N GLU A 493 -1.32 -23.91 1.38
CA GLU A 493 -2.64 -24.51 1.58
C GLU A 493 -3.66 -23.92 0.62
N ASN A 494 -4.45 -24.79 -0.02
CA ASN A 494 -5.49 -24.39 -0.98
C ASN A 494 -6.89 -24.31 -0.33
N LYS A 495 -6.92 -23.92 0.96
CA LYS A 495 -8.18 -23.73 1.68
C LYS A 495 -8.84 -22.40 1.27
N SER A 496 -10.15 -22.42 1.08
CA SER A 496 -10.93 -21.20 1.00
C SER A 496 -10.84 -20.40 2.31
N TRP A 497 -11.27 -19.13 2.29
CA TRP A 497 -11.27 -18.27 3.48
C TRP A 497 -11.99 -18.92 4.67
N THR A 498 -13.22 -19.38 4.45
CA THR A 498 -14.06 -20.00 5.50
C THR A 498 -13.48 -21.32 6.00
N GLU A 499 -13.02 -22.19 5.09
CA GLU A 499 -12.38 -23.46 5.46
C GLU A 499 -11.12 -23.23 6.29
N ARG A 500 -10.31 -22.22 5.94
CA ARG A 500 -9.09 -21.89 6.66
C ARG A 500 -9.39 -21.39 8.08
N ILE A 501 -10.32 -20.46 8.23
CA ILE A 501 -10.74 -19.96 9.54
C ILE A 501 -11.28 -21.08 10.41
N ASN A 502 -12.22 -21.89 9.90
CA ASN A 502 -12.84 -22.97 10.66
C ASN A 502 -11.79 -23.99 11.11
N TYR A 503 -10.90 -24.41 10.20
CA TYR A 503 -9.83 -25.36 10.50
C TYR A 503 -8.93 -24.90 11.65
N TYR A 504 -8.46 -23.65 11.62
CA TYR A 504 -7.55 -23.15 12.66
C TYR A 504 -8.28 -22.76 13.95
N LYS A 505 -9.54 -22.36 13.91
CA LYS A 505 -10.38 -22.20 15.12
C LYS A 505 -10.63 -23.55 15.83
N GLU A 506 -10.84 -24.62 15.07
CA GLU A 506 -10.97 -25.98 15.64
C GLU A 506 -9.68 -26.49 16.29
N LEU A 507 -8.52 -26.19 15.68
CA LEU A 507 -7.22 -26.54 16.25
C LEU A 507 -6.86 -25.71 17.50
N ASN A 508 -7.47 -24.54 17.66
CA ASN A 508 -7.17 -23.57 18.73
C ASN A 508 -8.47 -23.16 19.45
N PRO A 509 -9.14 -24.08 20.17
CA PRO A 509 -10.44 -23.81 20.77
C PRO A 509 -10.46 -22.65 21.78
N ASP A 510 -9.33 -22.31 22.37
CA ASP A 510 -9.20 -21.16 23.30
C ASP A 510 -9.40 -19.79 22.57
N GLN A 511 -9.32 -19.77 21.25
CA GLN A 511 -9.64 -18.59 20.42
C GLN A 511 -11.11 -18.60 19.96
N SER A 512 -11.83 -19.71 20.11
CA SER A 512 -13.22 -19.87 19.64
C SER A 512 -14.28 -19.15 20.48
N GLY A 513 -13.93 -18.60 21.60
CA GLY A 513 -14.84 -17.84 22.49
C GLY A 513 -15.01 -16.35 22.14
N ARG A 514 -14.41 -15.90 21.02
CA ARG A 514 -14.48 -14.50 20.55
C ARG A 514 -15.40 -14.47 19.34
N GLU A 515 -16.69 -14.31 19.60
CA GLU A 515 -17.71 -14.14 18.57
C GLU A 515 -17.48 -12.83 17.78
N GLU A 516 -17.85 -12.88 16.49
CA GLU A 516 -17.74 -11.85 15.46
C GLU A 516 -18.22 -10.46 15.84
#